data_6a9593243d71cc352fc6410e6451ba42
#
_entry.id   6a9593243d71cc352fc6410e6451ba42
#
_cell.length_a   1.000
_cell.length_b   1.000
_cell.length_c   1.000
_cell.angle_alpha   90.00
_cell.angle_beta   90.00
_cell.angle_gamma   90.00
#
_symmetry.space_group_name_H-M   'P 1'
#
loop_
_entity.id
_entity.type
_entity.pdbx_description
1 polymer ?
#
loop_
_entity_poly.entity_id
_entity_poly.type
_entity_poly.pdbx_seq_one_letter_code
_entity_poly.pdbx_strand_id
1 'polypeptide(L)'
;MKLFDVSDIAVNTVQKKEVKKEEIIDVDLTKRIYISDESKIEGYEDFDSEKYPNGFVFYDFEVFQFDWMVVLIDPINKVRNIIVNDSSALKKYYHLHVTNIWVGYNNLHYDVPILKGIISGVNPKEISDYIIEENGTPYKKWPNAMRHQLLSYDVAGKLESLKLLEAYMGNDIEETSVPFDIKRLLTREEIDLTMKYCIHDVEQTIEVFRRRINDFNASMQIIETFDFPLRYIEKTKGQLTAMVVNCERQEHDDEFDVTFVPTLKLDKYAYVKDWFEKILKKKDYGALIDDTPENKYILDRGRQVKESEKSRTTFETVIAGVPHQFGWGGLHGAPVNPIHVTGKMYHADVTSYYPSMMIKYHFLTRNSKTPEKFKEVYDTRVALKKAGKKKEQAPYKIILNSQYGITKDKYSQAYDPVQANNICINGQLLLLDLIEKLEYRLGNRFELLQSNTDGLIVKIAEDEKSEKIFRHIVKEWCDRTGLGLGADGLKRIIQKDVNSYIFLFNNDLTFKLFEKIHEKFPNARIVNGEIVI
;
A
#
# COMPACT_ATOMS: atom_id res chain seq x y z
N MET A 1 -13.66 -25.89 -46.03
CA MET A 1 -12.82 -24.92 -46.68
C MET A 1 -13.75 -23.87 -47.32
N LYS A 2 -14.11 -22.82 -46.58
CA LYS A 2 -14.77 -21.61 -47.11
C LYS A 2 -14.04 -20.42 -46.50
N LEU A 3 -13.47 -19.61 -47.37
CA LEU A 3 -12.81 -18.34 -47.06
C LEU A 3 -13.85 -17.37 -46.42
N PHE A 4 -13.50 -16.76 -45.33
CA PHE A 4 -14.25 -15.65 -44.77
C PHE A 4 -13.87 -14.39 -45.52
N ASP A 5 -14.88 -13.73 -46.07
CA ASP A 5 -14.81 -12.46 -46.81
C ASP A 5 -14.59 -11.31 -45.80
N VAL A 6 -13.61 -10.46 -46.07
CA VAL A 6 -13.13 -9.38 -45.18
C VAL A 6 -13.94 -8.10 -45.42
N SER A 7 -15.12 -8.17 -46.04
CA SER A 7 -15.93 -7.00 -46.42
C SER A 7 -16.90 -6.49 -45.31
N ASP A 8 -16.98 -7.15 -44.16
CA ASP A 8 -17.93 -6.78 -43.08
C ASP A 8 -17.30 -6.08 -41.85
N ILE A 9 -16.17 -5.41 -42.02
CA ILE A 9 -15.70 -4.47 -41.00
C ILE A 9 -16.49 -3.16 -41.21
N ALA A 10 -17.65 -3.09 -40.58
CA ALA A 10 -18.40 -1.85 -40.46
C ALA A 10 -17.54 -0.79 -39.76
N VAL A 11 -17.13 0.20 -40.52
CA VAL A 11 -16.58 1.46 -40.00
C VAL A 11 -17.65 2.07 -39.10
N ASN A 12 -17.47 1.96 -37.78
CA ASN A 12 -18.26 2.70 -36.82
C ASN A 12 -17.99 4.20 -37.05
N THR A 13 -18.79 4.80 -37.90
CA THR A 13 -18.95 6.24 -37.99
C THR A 13 -19.35 6.73 -36.59
N VAL A 14 -18.47 7.50 -35.98
CA VAL A 14 -18.75 8.26 -34.76
C VAL A 14 -19.97 9.14 -35.08
N GLN A 15 -21.16 8.68 -34.68
CA GLN A 15 -22.34 9.54 -34.67
C GLN A 15 -21.99 10.71 -33.75
N LYS A 16 -21.92 11.92 -34.32
CA LYS A 16 -21.98 13.16 -33.56
C LYS A 16 -23.22 13.05 -32.67
N LYS A 17 -23.04 12.88 -31.34
CA LYS A 17 -24.12 13.08 -30.40
C LYS A 17 -24.66 14.47 -30.66
N GLU A 18 -25.88 14.55 -31.16
CA GLU A 18 -26.64 15.80 -31.14
C GLU A 18 -26.64 16.30 -29.71
N VAL A 19 -26.09 17.49 -29.50
CA VAL A 19 -26.19 18.21 -28.24
C VAL A 19 -27.69 18.47 -28.07
N LYS A 20 -28.38 17.64 -27.28
CA LYS A 20 -29.72 17.93 -26.83
C LYS A 20 -29.66 19.30 -26.19
N LYS A 21 -30.42 20.27 -26.73
CA LYS A 21 -30.68 21.54 -26.05
C LYS A 21 -31.15 21.16 -24.65
N GLU A 22 -30.37 21.52 -23.63
CA GLU A 22 -30.80 21.40 -22.25
C GLU A 22 -32.12 22.17 -22.12
N GLU A 23 -33.20 21.49 -21.72
CA GLU A 23 -34.43 22.15 -21.29
C GLU A 23 -34.05 23.02 -20.09
N ILE A 24 -34.24 24.33 -20.21
CA ILE A 24 -34.10 25.25 -19.10
C ILE A 24 -35.21 24.90 -18.10
N ILE A 25 -34.82 24.18 -17.05
CA ILE A 25 -35.75 23.84 -15.96
C ILE A 25 -35.85 25.09 -15.10
N ASP A 26 -36.99 25.76 -15.16
CA ASP A 26 -37.31 26.90 -14.30
C ASP A 26 -37.69 26.38 -12.91
N VAL A 27 -36.70 26.33 -12.01
CA VAL A 27 -36.85 25.85 -10.64
C VAL A 27 -36.99 27.06 -9.71
N ASP A 28 -38.08 27.12 -8.97
CA ASP A 28 -38.32 28.15 -7.96
C ASP A 28 -37.41 27.91 -6.73
N LEU A 29 -36.21 28.50 -6.77
CA LEU A 29 -35.22 28.39 -5.70
C LEU A 29 -35.65 29.02 -4.37
N THR A 30 -36.74 29.79 -4.33
CA THR A 30 -37.29 30.35 -3.07
C THR A 30 -37.83 29.24 -2.17
N LYS A 31 -38.14 28.07 -2.74
CA LYS A 31 -38.65 26.90 -2.02
C LYS A 31 -37.51 25.97 -1.50
N ARG A 32 -36.25 26.33 -1.74
CA ARG A 32 -35.11 25.56 -1.27
C ARG A 32 -35.13 25.46 0.26
N ILE A 33 -34.89 24.26 0.76
CA ILE A 33 -34.81 23.98 2.19
C ILE A 33 -33.38 24.26 2.69
N TYR A 34 -33.28 24.96 3.80
CA TYR A 34 -32.02 25.27 4.48
C TYR A 34 -32.06 24.65 5.86
N ILE A 35 -30.98 23.94 6.22
CA ILE A 35 -30.82 23.34 7.54
C ILE A 35 -29.42 23.68 8.04
N SER A 36 -29.35 24.07 9.32
CA SER A 36 -28.10 24.14 10.07
C SER A 36 -28.42 23.65 11.48
N ASP A 37 -28.19 22.37 11.72
CA ASP A 37 -28.50 21.67 12.96
C ASP A 37 -27.27 21.17 13.65
N GLU A 38 -27.22 21.30 14.98
CA GLU A 38 -26.14 20.79 15.84
C GLU A 38 -26.76 19.88 16.91
N SER A 39 -26.27 18.68 17.02
CA SER A 39 -26.74 17.68 17.99
C SER A 39 -25.59 17.05 18.75
N LYS A 40 -25.84 16.73 20.01
CA LYS A 40 -24.92 15.91 20.83
C LYS A 40 -25.08 14.45 20.41
N ILE A 41 -23.94 13.75 20.38
CA ILE A 41 -23.87 12.30 20.07
C ILE A 41 -23.15 11.58 21.18
N GLU A 42 -23.37 10.28 21.30
CA GLU A 42 -22.70 9.39 22.24
C GLU A 42 -21.67 8.51 21.52
N GLY A 43 -20.85 7.84 22.29
CA GLY A 43 -19.74 7.05 21.76
C GLY A 43 -18.48 7.88 21.57
N TYR A 44 -17.49 7.31 20.88
CA TYR A 44 -16.23 7.99 20.54
C TYR A 44 -15.30 8.27 21.72
N GLU A 45 -15.39 7.49 22.82
CA GLU A 45 -14.52 7.62 24.01
C GLU A 45 -13.05 7.35 23.72
N ASP A 46 -12.76 6.70 22.58
CA ASP A 46 -11.42 6.41 22.10
C ASP A 46 -10.74 7.62 21.42
N PHE A 47 -11.49 8.70 21.14
CA PHE A 47 -10.98 9.96 20.63
C PHE A 47 -10.67 10.92 21.79
N ASP A 48 -9.39 10.92 22.20
CA ASP A 48 -8.89 11.68 23.33
C ASP A 48 -8.16 12.95 22.87
N SER A 49 -8.52 14.09 23.45
CA SER A 49 -7.93 15.39 23.14
C SER A 49 -6.45 15.53 23.55
N GLU A 50 -6.00 14.79 24.57
CA GLU A 50 -4.59 14.75 24.95
C GLU A 50 -3.76 14.03 23.91
N LYS A 51 -4.32 12.96 23.33
CA LYS A 51 -3.68 12.19 22.28
C LYS A 51 -3.76 12.86 20.91
N TYR A 52 -4.86 13.56 20.63
CA TYR A 52 -5.12 14.22 19.33
C TYR A 52 -5.42 15.72 19.54
N PRO A 53 -4.43 16.53 19.85
CA PRO A 53 -4.64 17.93 20.25
C PRO A 53 -5.23 18.82 19.14
N ASN A 54 -5.04 18.45 17.87
CA ASN A 54 -5.68 19.16 16.76
C ASN A 54 -7.16 18.84 16.61
N GLY A 55 -7.65 17.74 17.20
CA GLY A 55 -9.00 17.26 17.00
C GLY A 55 -9.28 16.79 15.58
N PHE A 56 -10.47 16.27 15.37
CA PHE A 56 -10.92 15.77 14.06
C PHE A 56 -12.26 16.36 13.68
N VAL A 57 -12.49 16.45 12.35
CA VAL A 57 -13.81 16.63 11.75
C VAL A 57 -13.96 15.53 10.70
N PHE A 58 -14.80 14.55 10.97
CA PHE A 58 -15.19 13.55 9.97
C PHE A 58 -16.35 14.08 9.16
N TYR A 59 -16.30 13.90 7.83
CA TYR A 59 -17.31 14.53 6.97
C TYR A 59 -17.48 13.79 5.64
N ASP A 60 -18.66 14.02 5.05
CA ASP A 60 -19.04 13.55 3.73
C ASP A 60 -20.05 14.51 3.10
N PHE A 61 -20.02 14.68 1.77
CA PHE A 61 -20.88 15.56 1.01
C PHE A 61 -21.79 14.80 0.05
N GLU A 62 -23.06 15.21 0.01
CA GLU A 62 -24.02 14.79 -1.01
C GLU A 62 -24.41 15.97 -1.88
N VAL A 63 -24.25 15.84 -3.20
CA VAL A 63 -24.46 16.93 -4.16
C VAL A 63 -25.46 16.54 -5.23
N PHE A 64 -26.57 17.27 -5.30
CA PHE A 64 -27.63 17.13 -6.27
C PHE A 64 -27.67 18.34 -7.23
N GLN A 65 -28.56 18.33 -8.22
CA GLN A 65 -28.65 19.40 -9.20
C GLN A 65 -28.87 20.78 -8.57
N PHE A 66 -29.71 20.87 -7.55
CA PHE A 66 -30.10 22.14 -6.92
C PHE A 66 -29.85 22.15 -5.40
N ASP A 67 -29.51 21.02 -4.81
CA ASP A 67 -29.34 20.88 -3.38
C ASP A 67 -27.99 20.23 -3.07
N TRP A 68 -27.47 20.53 -1.91
CA TRP A 68 -26.30 19.86 -1.36
C TRP A 68 -26.43 19.75 0.16
N MET A 69 -25.79 18.77 0.73
CA MET A 69 -25.73 18.60 2.17
C MET A 69 -24.38 18.06 2.60
N VAL A 70 -24.06 18.29 3.87
CA VAL A 70 -22.87 17.75 4.51
C VAL A 70 -23.19 17.33 5.94
N VAL A 71 -22.65 16.20 6.33
CA VAL A 71 -22.60 15.76 7.73
C VAL A 71 -21.18 15.94 8.24
N LEU A 72 -21.06 16.54 9.42
CA LEU A 72 -19.79 16.86 10.08
C LEU A 72 -19.83 16.30 11.50
N ILE A 73 -18.90 15.39 11.84
CA ILE A 73 -18.82 14.78 13.18
C ILE A 73 -17.47 15.17 13.81
N ASP A 74 -17.55 15.84 14.95
CA ASP A 74 -16.43 16.03 15.86
C ASP A 74 -16.52 14.98 17.00
N PRO A 75 -15.74 13.91 16.96
CA PRO A 75 -15.82 12.83 17.91
C PRO A 75 -15.26 13.21 19.30
N ILE A 76 -14.35 14.20 19.36
CA ILE A 76 -13.76 14.64 20.63
C ILE A 76 -14.78 15.44 21.45
N ASN A 77 -15.45 16.40 20.80
CA ASN A 77 -16.49 17.19 21.45
C ASN A 77 -17.85 16.50 21.45
N LYS A 78 -17.95 15.33 20.80
CA LYS A 78 -19.19 14.53 20.67
C LYS A 78 -20.34 15.35 20.08
N VAL A 79 -20.06 16.01 18.98
CA VAL A 79 -21.01 16.89 18.28
C VAL A 79 -21.14 16.46 16.82
N ARG A 80 -22.37 16.39 16.35
CA ARG A 80 -22.70 16.25 14.92
C ARG A 80 -23.38 17.50 14.43
N ASN A 81 -22.90 18.04 13.32
CA ASN A 81 -23.51 19.14 12.58
C ASN A 81 -24.02 18.62 11.25
N ILE A 82 -25.23 19.03 10.87
CA ILE A 82 -25.84 18.77 9.59
C ILE A 82 -26.13 20.12 8.94
N ILE A 83 -25.59 20.33 7.74
CA ILE A 83 -25.79 21.56 6.99
C ILE A 83 -26.34 21.21 5.61
N VAL A 84 -27.49 21.79 5.26
CA VAL A 84 -28.14 21.66 3.95
C VAL A 84 -28.27 23.05 3.33
N ASN A 85 -27.71 23.23 2.15
CA ASN A 85 -27.80 24.47 1.33
C ASN A 85 -27.29 25.77 2.00
N ASP A 86 -26.87 25.73 3.26
CA ASP A 86 -26.41 26.93 4.01
C ASP A 86 -24.89 27.09 3.92
N SER A 87 -24.44 27.77 2.86
CA SER A 87 -23.01 28.08 2.66
C SER A 87 -22.43 29.00 3.74
N SER A 88 -23.27 29.83 4.37
CA SER A 88 -22.81 30.72 5.46
C SER A 88 -22.52 29.93 6.72
N ALA A 89 -23.38 28.98 7.08
CA ALA A 89 -23.17 28.08 8.20
C ALA A 89 -21.91 27.22 7.96
N LEU A 90 -21.77 26.65 6.77
CA LEU A 90 -20.59 25.84 6.41
C LEU A 90 -19.29 26.67 6.50
N LYS A 91 -19.31 27.89 5.96
CA LYS A 91 -18.15 28.79 6.03
C LYS A 91 -17.79 29.16 7.47
N LYS A 92 -18.77 29.42 8.33
CA LYS A 92 -18.58 29.66 9.76
C LYS A 92 -17.97 28.43 10.44
N TYR A 93 -18.51 27.25 10.19
CA TYR A 93 -18.01 25.98 10.73
C TYR A 93 -16.55 25.75 10.30
N TYR A 94 -16.23 25.90 9.01
CA TYR A 94 -14.87 25.77 8.50
C TYR A 94 -13.90 26.70 9.23
N HIS A 95 -14.22 27.98 9.43
CA HIS A 95 -13.34 28.90 10.13
C HIS A 95 -13.10 28.55 11.60
N LEU A 96 -14.10 28.00 12.28
CA LEU A 96 -13.96 27.53 13.67
C LEU A 96 -13.09 26.28 13.79
N HIS A 97 -13.03 25.45 12.73
CA HIS A 97 -12.36 24.15 12.72
C HIS A 97 -11.18 24.09 11.74
N VAL A 98 -10.59 25.23 11.36
CA VAL A 98 -9.49 25.31 10.38
C VAL A 98 -8.21 24.62 10.87
N THR A 99 -8.03 24.47 12.16
CA THR A 99 -6.89 23.78 12.79
C THR A 99 -7.14 22.28 13.04
N ASN A 100 -8.38 21.82 12.90
CA ASN A 100 -8.71 20.41 13.02
C ASN A 100 -8.24 19.62 11.78
N ILE A 101 -8.02 18.33 11.96
CA ILE A 101 -7.76 17.41 10.85
C ILE A 101 -9.11 16.94 10.31
N TRP A 102 -9.39 17.31 9.06
CA TRP A 102 -10.60 16.92 8.35
C TRP A 102 -10.40 15.56 7.70
N VAL A 103 -11.25 14.61 8.05
CA VAL A 103 -11.09 13.20 7.68
C VAL A 103 -12.29 12.76 6.86
N GLY A 104 -12.04 12.20 5.69
CA GLY A 104 -13.08 11.63 4.84
C GLY A 104 -12.59 10.39 4.11
N TYR A 105 -13.46 9.77 3.35
CA TYR A 105 -13.16 8.62 2.52
C TYR A 105 -13.07 9.03 1.04
N ASN A 106 -11.91 8.89 0.42
CA ASN A 106 -11.64 9.38 -0.95
C ASN A 106 -11.87 10.89 -1.12
N ASN A 107 -11.75 11.63 -0.03
CA ASN A 107 -12.16 13.03 0.09
C ASN A 107 -11.27 14.00 -0.69
N LEU A 108 -9.99 13.69 -0.89
CA LEU A 108 -9.04 14.57 -1.57
C LEU A 108 -9.46 14.91 -3.01
N HIS A 109 -10.16 13.99 -3.65
CA HIS A 109 -10.55 14.13 -5.05
C HIS A 109 -11.98 14.64 -5.25
N TYR A 110 -12.83 14.63 -4.21
CA TYR A 110 -14.22 15.03 -4.30
C TYR A 110 -14.63 16.03 -3.20
N ASP A 111 -14.69 15.60 -1.93
CA ASP A 111 -15.24 16.41 -0.83
C ASP A 111 -14.43 17.67 -0.55
N VAL A 112 -13.12 17.59 -0.59
CA VAL A 112 -12.23 18.75 -0.40
C VAL A 112 -12.47 19.82 -1.46
N PRO A 113 -12.53 19.53 -2.78
CA PRO A 113 -12.96 20.49 -3.80
C PRO A 113 -14.36 21.06 -3.59
N ILE A 114 -15.34 20.21 -3.23
CA ILE A 114 -16.72 20.65 -2.95
C ILE A 114 -16.76 21.66 -1.79
N LEU A 115 -16.15 21.30 -0.65
CA LEU A 115 -16.04 22.20 0.50
C LEU A 115 -15.44 23.54 0.12
N LYS A 116 -14.26 23.53 -0.51
CA LYS A 116 -13.54 24.74 -0.91
C LYS A 116 -14.30 25.56 -1.91
N GLY A 117 -15.05 24.93 -2.80
CA GLY A 117 -15.93 25.61 -3.74
C GLY A 117 -17.08 26.33 -3.05
N ILE A 118 -17.83 25.64 -2.19
CA ILE A 118 -18.98 26.21 -1.47
C ILE A 118 -18.57 27.43 -0.65
N ILE A 119 -17.48 27.31 0.14
CA ILE A 119 -17.02 28.45 0.97
C ILE A 119 -16.48 29.64 0.14
N SER A 120 -16.16 29.40 -1.13
CA SER A 120 -15.75 30.42 -2.11
C SER A 120 -16.90 30.96 -2.96
N GLY A 121 -18.12 30.44 -2.80
CA GLY A 121 -19.30 30.84 -3.59
C GLY A 121 -19.38 30.19 -4.97
N VAL A 122 -18.64 29.11 -5.22
CA VAL A 122 -18.79 28.30 -6.45
C VAL A 122 -19.90 27.28 -6.24
N ASN A 123 -20.71 27.05 -7.30
CA ASN A 123 -21.77 26.06 -7.26
C ASN A 123 -21.18 24.65 -7.10
N PRO A 124 -21.55 23.89 -6.04
CA PRO A 124 -21.02 22.55 -5.81
C PRO A 124 -21.35 21.56 -6.94
N LYS A 125 -22.50 21.71 -7.59
CA LYS A 125 -22.88 20.85 -8.73
C LYS A 125 -21.95 21.02 -9.92
N GLU A 126 -21.55 22.26 -10.23
CA GLU A 126 -20.56 22.50 -11.30
C GLU A 126 -19.20 21.84 -11.02
N ILE A 127 -18.81 21.78 -9.75
CA ILE A 127 -17.56 21.13 -9.35
C ILE A 127 -17.73 19.61 -9.45
N SER A 128 -18.85 19.09 -8.94
CA SER A 128 -19.18 17.66 -9.00
C SER A 128 -19.20 17.14 -10.44
N ASP A 129 -19.91 17.83 -11.34
CA ASP A 129 -20.00 17.45 -12.76
C ASP A 129 -18.64 17.50 -13.44
N TYR A 130 -17.86 18.54 -13.15
CA TYR A 130 -16.51 18.67 -13.69
C TYR A 130 -15.59 17.52 -13.25
N ILE A 131 -15.72 17.05 -12.00
CA ILE A 131 -14.96 15.90 -11.50
C ILE A 131 -15.46 14.60 -12.13
N ILE A 132 -16.78 14.35 -12.07
CA ILE A 132 -17.36 13.04 -12.39
C ILE A 132 -17.54 12.84 -13.90
N GLU A 133 -18.06 13.84 -14.61
CA GLU A 133 -18.42 13.71 -16.01
C GLU A 133 -17.23 14.07 -16.94
N GLU A 134 -16.46 15.11 -16.58
CA GLU A 134 -15.36 15.59 -17.40
C GLU A 134 -13.98 15.01 -16.97
N ASN A 135 -13.91 14.24 -15.88
CA ASN A 135 -12.65 13.82 -15.23
C ASN A 135 -11.70 15.00 -14.98
N GLY A 136 -12.29 16.15 -14.65
CA GLY A 136 -11.57 17.40 -14.51
C GLY A 136 -10.84 17.52 -13.19
N THR A 137 -9.84 18.40 -13.17
CA THR A 137 -9.08 18.71 -11.95
C THR A 137 -9.49 20.09 -11.44
N PRO A 138 -10.29 20.23 -10.35
CA PRO A 138 -10.82 21.50 -9.85
C PRO A 138 -9.78 22.58 -9.60
N TYR A 139 -8.57 22.19 -9.18
CA TYR A 139 -7.43 23.08 -8.99
C TYR A 139 -7.02 23.85 -10.27
N LYS A 140 -7.34 23.33 -11.46
CA LYS A 140 -7.08 24.01 -12.73
C LYS A 140 -8.19 24.99 -13.10
N LYS A 141 -9.46 24.63 -12.85
CA LYS A 141 -10.64 25.42 -13.26
C LYS A 141 -10.96 26.53 -12.24
N TRP A 142 -10.79 26.25 -10.93
CA TRP A 142 -11.06 27.20 -9.83
C TRP A 142 -9.87 27.39 -8.90
N PRO A 143 -8.71 27.85 -9.38
CA PRO A 143 -7.47 27.90 -8.58
C PRO A 143 -7.61 28.77 -7.34
N ASN A 144 -8.40 29.85 -7.37
CA ASN A 144 -8.59 30.72 -6.22
C ASN A 144 -9.42 30.07 -5.11
N ALA A 145 -10.50 29.36 -5.47
CA ALA A 145 -11.30 28.59 -4.51
C ALA A 145 -10.46 27.50 -3.85
N MET A 146 -9.62 26.80 -4.62
CA MET A 146 -8.79 25.70 -4.14
C MET A 146 -7.64 26.12 -3.22
N ARG A 147 -7.37 27.43 -3.04
CA ARG A 147 -6.32 27.95 -2.14
C ARG A 147 -6.67 27.89 -0.66
N HIS A 148 -7.94 27.68 -0.31
CA HIS A 148 -8.31 27.52 1.10
C HIS A 148 -7.51 26.40 1.74
N GLN A 149 -6.89 26.69 2.89
CA GLN A 149 -6.10 25.71 3.63
C GLN A 149 -7.04 24.73 4.33
N LEU A 150 -6.71 23.47 4.28
CA LEU A 150 -7.42 22.41 4.99
C LEU A 150 -6.39 21.36 5.42
N LEU A 151 -6.39 20.99 6.69
CA LEU A 151 -5.63 19.84 7.15
C LEU A 151 -6.47 18.60 6.82
N SER A 152 -6.24 17.99 5.67
CA SER A 152 -7.05 16.85 5.20
C SER A 152 -6.30 15.54 5.32
N TYR A 153 -7.00 14.52 5.81
CA TYR A 153 -6.54 13.14 5.82
C TYR A 153 -7.55 12.23 5.14
N ASP A 154 -7.10 11.50 4.14
CA ASP A 154 -7.91 10.54 3.39
C ASP A 154 -7.69 9.13 3.96
N VAL A 155 -8.76 8.48 4.41
CA VAL A 155 -8.69 7.12 4.95
C VAL A 155 -8.84 6.04 3.89
N ALA A 156 -9.13 6.42 2.64
CA ALA A 156 -9.27 5.46 1.54
C ALA A 156 -7.96 4.72 1.27
N GLY A 157 -8.07 3.43 1.06
CA GLY A 157 -6.98 2.61 0.52
C GLY A 157 -6.98 2.62 -1.01
N LYS A 158 -6.02 1.94 -1.60
CA LYS A 158 -5.98 1.77 -3.05
C LYS A 158 -7.10 0.81 -3.49
N LEU A 159 -7.95 1.25 -4.42
CA LEU A 159 -8.95 0.43 -5.13
C LEU A 159 -10.06 -0.19 -4.25
N GLU A 160 -10.26 0.26 -3.03
CA GLU A 160 -11.34 -0.22 -2.17
C GLU A 160 -12.43 0.87 -2.09
N SER A 161 -13.69 0.51 -2.23
CA SER A 161 -14.82 1.40 -1.93
C SER A 161 -15.20 1.29 -0.45
N LEU A 162 -15.84 2.34 0.10
CA LEU A 162 -16.34 2.29 1.48
C LEU A 162 -17.31 1.12 1.67
N LYS A 163 -18.23 0.90 0.73
CA LYS A 163 -19.20 -0.21 0.73
C LYS A 163 -18.53 -1.60 0.77
N LEU A 164 -17.41 -1.76 0.06
CA LEU A 164 -16.64 -3.01 0.12
C LEU A 164 -16.05 -3.23 1.52
N LEU A 165 -15.56 -2.16 2.15
CA LEU A 165 -15.03 -2.24 3.51
C LEU A 165 -16.14 -2.51 4.54
N GLU A 166 -17.32 -1.90 4.40
CA GLU A 166 -18.51 -2.21 5.22
C GLU A 166 -18.82 -3.70 5.19
N ALA A 167 -18.87 -4.30 3.97
CA ALA A 167 -19.08 -5.74 3.82
C ALA A 167 -18.00 -6.57 4.52
N TYR A 168 -16.73 -6.20 4.42
CA TYR A 168 -15.63 -6.89 5.12
C TYR A 168 -15.67 -6.71 6.64
N MET A 169 -16.21 -5.60 7.12
CA MET A 169 -16.41 -5.34 8.55
C MET A 169 -17.62 -6.09 9.11
N GLY A 170 -18.48 -6.63 8.24
CA GLY A 170 -19.72 -7.31 8.63
C GLY A 170 -20.84 -6.33 8.97
N ASN A 171 -20.75 -5.09 8.51
CA ASN A 171 -21.76 -4.06 8.70
C ASN A 171 -22.82 -4.15 7.60
N ASP A 172 -24.01 -3.65 7.87
CA ASP A 172 -25.05 -3.51 6.88
C ASP A 172 -24.65 -2.42 5.87
N ILE A 173 -24.82 -2.71 4.59
CA ILE A 173 -24.60 -1.75 3.51
C ILE A 173 -25.87 -0.95 3.33
N GLU A 174 -25.82 0.35 3.58
CA GLU A 174 -26.92 1.27 3.27
C GLU A 174 -26.63 1.98 1.95
N GLU A 175 -27.67 2.15 1.14
CA GLU A 175 -27.65 2.95 -0.09
C GLU A 175 -28.82 3.93 -0.05
N THR A 176 -28.61 5.12 -0.62
CA THR A 176 -29.72 6.07 -0.75
C THR A 176 -30.69 5.62 -1.82
N SER A 177 -32.00 5.74 -1.52
CA SER A 177 -33.06 5.55 -2.50
C SER A 177 -33.35 6.80 -3.33
N VAL A 178 -32.68 7.92 -3.03
CA VAL A 178 -32.84 9.21 -3.69
C VAL A 178 -31.89 9.30 -4.88
N PRO A 179 -32.39 9.34 -6.14
CA PRO A 179 -31.51 9.42 -7.30
C PRO A 179 -30.74 10.74 -7.37
N PHE A 180 -29.46 10.71 -7.67
CA PHE A 180 -28.60 11.91 -7.77
C PHE A 180 -28.87 12.77 -9.01
N ASP A 181 -29.57 12.24 -10.00
CA ASP A 181 -29.92 12.92 -11.27
C ASP A 181 -31.26 13.66 -11.23
N ILE A 182 -31.85 13.82 -10.03
CA ILE A 182 -33.07 14.59 -9.84
C ILE A 182 -32.91 16.04 -10.33
N LYS A 183 -33.79 16.46 -11.26
CA LYS A 183 -33.76 17.79 -11.89
C LYS A 183 -34.79 18.77 -11.27
N ARG A 184 -35.00 18.68 -9.98
CA ARG A 184 -35.83 19.58 -9.16
C ARG A 184 -35.23 19.71 -7.78
N LEU A 185 -35.78 20.61 -6.95
CA LEU A 185 -35.46 20.65 -5.53
C LEU A 185 -35.90 19.35 -4.85
N LEU A 186 -35.10 18.91 -3.88
CA LEU A 186 -35.44 17.78 -3.03
C LEU A 186 -36.61 18.12 -2.11
N THR A 187 -37.49 17.16 -1.87
CA THR A 187 -38.51 17.25 -0.84
C THR A 187 -37.88 17.11 0.54
N ARG A 188 -38.61 17.49 1.59
CA ARG A 188 -38.16 17.32 2.96
C ARG A 188 -37.85 15.85 3.28
N GLU A 189 -38.67 14.93 2.81
CA GLU A 189 -38.49 13.49 3.01
C GLU A 189 -37.23 12.98 2.30
N GLU A 190 -36.96 13.43 1.08
CA GLU A 190 -35.74 13.07 0.34
C GLU A 190 -34.49 13.61 1.02
N ILE A 191 -34.54 14.83 1.56
CA ILE A 191 -33.46 15.40 2.37
C ILE A 191 -33.21 14.53 3.63
N ASP A 192 -34.29 14.18 4.36
CA ASP A 192 -34.18 13.39 5.58
C ASP A 192 -33.59 11.98 5.30
N LEU A 193 -33.96 11.34 4.18
CA LEU A 193 -33.42 10.07 3.73
C LEU A 193 -31.93 10.19 3.35
N THR A 194 -31.56 11.21 2.59
CA THR A 194 -30.17 11.44 2.18
C THR A 194 -29.29 11.79 3.37
N MET A 195 -29.78 12.58 4.32
CA MET A 195 -29.05 12.89 5.55
C MET A 195 -28.78 11.62 6.38
N LYS A 196 -29.78 10.73 6.48
CA LYS A 196 -29.58 9.45 7.18
C LYS A 196 -28.47 8.63 6.52
N TYR A 197 -28.49 8.55 5.21
CA TYR A 197 -27.46 7.88 4.42
C TYR A 197 -26.07 8.52 4.63
N CYS A 198 -25.96 9.84 4.49
CA CYS A 198 -24.71 10.57 4.69
C CYS A 198 -24.16 10.43 6.13
N ILE A 199 -25.04 10.38 7.16
CA ILE A 199 -24.62 10.08 8.54
C ILE A 199 -23.99 8.70 8.63
N HIS A 200 -24.62 7.69 8.02
CA HIS A 200 -24.09 6.34 7.98
C HIS A 200 -22.70 6.29 7.34
N ASP A 201 -22.52 6.93 6.18
CA ASP A 201 -21.22 6.93 5.48
C ASP A 201 -20.11 7.62 6.31
N VAL A 202 -20.42 8.71 7.03
CA VAL A 202 -19.45 9.32 7.98
C VAL A 202 -19.12 8.40 9.14
N GLU A 203 -20.12 7.71 9.72
CA GLU A 203 -19.90 6.75 10.80
C GLU A 203 -19.06 5.56 10.35
N GLN A 204 -19.28 5.03 9.13
CA GLN A 204 -18.43 4.00 8.53
C GLN A 204 -17.00 4.51 8.26
N THR A 205 -16.85 5.75 7.83
CA THR A 205 -15.54 6.39 7.67
C THR A 205 -14.79 6.45 9.00
N ILE A 206 -15.46 6.77 10.11
CA ILE A 206 -14.87 6.74 11.45
C ILE A 206 -14.45 5.32 11.83
N GLU A 207 -15.26 4.31 11.55
CA GLU A 207 -14.90 2.92 11.83
C GLU A 207 -13.70 2.45 11.01
N VAL A 208 -13.62 2.80 9.74
CA VAL A 208 -12.44 2.54 8.89
C VAL A 208 -11.21 3.26 9.46
N PHE A 209 -11.35 4.52 9.87
CA PHE A 209 -10.25 5.28 10.50
C PHE A 209 -9.73 4.60 11.77
N ARG A 210 -10.63 4.12 12.65
CA ARG A 210 -10.25 3.35 13.85
C ARG A 210 -9.42 2.13 13.50
N ARG A 211 -9.82 1.37 12.50
CA ARG A 211 -9.10 0.17 12.05
C ARG A 211 -7.77 0.51 11.40
N ARG A 212 -7.66 1.69 10.78
CA ARG A 212 -6.45 2.21 10.11
C ARG A 212 -5.70 3.23 10.95
N ILE A 213 -6.00 3.38 12.25
CA ILE A 213 -5.37 4.38 13.14
C ILE A 213 -3.85 4.27 13.17
N ASN A 214 -3.29 3.08 12.98
CA ASN A 214 -1.86 2.87 12.91
C ASN A 214 -1.23 3.54 11.67
N ASP A 215 -1.97 3.65 10.57
CA ASP A 215 -1.51 4.34 9.36
C ASP A 215 -1.47 5.85 9.55
N PHE A 216 -2.50 6.41 10.18
CA PHE A 216 -2.53 7.82 10.60
C PHE A 216 -1.38 8.14 11.55
N ASN A 217 -1.25 7.37 12.64
CA ASN A 217 -0.20 7.56 13.63
C ASN A 217 1.21 7.45 13.01
N ALA A 218 1.39 6.55 12.03
CA ALA A 218 2.66 6.42 11.32
C ALA A 218 2.99 7.67 10.50
N SER A 219 2.01 8.28 9.83
CA SER A 219 2.20 9.54 9.11
C SER A 219 2.52 10.71 10.06
N MET A 220 1.79 10.80 11.20
CA MET A 220 2.07 11.81 12.24
C MET A 220 3.49 11.65 12.81
N GLN A 221 3.92 10.43 13.12
CA GLN A 221 5.28 10.16 13.61
C GLN A 221 6.36 10.58 12.60
N ILE A 222 6.13 10.40 11.30
CA ILE A 222 7.07 10.88 10.27
C ILE A 222 7.10 12.41 10.28
N ILE A 223 5.95 13.07 10.31
CA ILE A 223 5.83 14.52 10.33
C ILE A 223 6.59 15.10 11.54
N GLU A 224 6.36 14.57 12.73
CA GLU A 224 7.02 14.99 13.97
C GLU A 224 8.54 14.69 13.95
N THR A 225 8.94 13.48 13.53
CA THR A 225 10.34 13.05 13.55
C THR A 225 11.22 13.86 12.61
N PHE A 226 10.66 14.28 11.45
CA PHE A 226 11.40 15.01 10.42
C PHE A 226 11.05 16.51 10.37
N ASP A 227 10.36 17.02 11.40
CA ASP A 227 9.97 18.44 11.55
C ASP A 227 9.24 19.00 10.31
N PHE A 228 8.32 18.20 9.78
CA PHE A 228 7.48 18.63 8.66
C PHE A 228 6.28 19.44 9.14
N PRO A 229 5.80 20.42 8.35
CA PRO A 229 4.54 21.10 8.63
C PRO A 229 3.36 20.11 8.69
N LEU A 230 2.46 20.27 9.68
CA LEU A 230 1.29 19.40 9.87
C LEU A 230 0.41 19.27 8.62
N ARG A 231 0.36 20.29 7.75
CA ARG A 231 -0.37 20.21 6.47
C ARG A 231 0.07 19.04 5.57
N TYR A 232 1.25 18.44 5.84
CA TYR A 232 1.72 17.28 5.09
C TYR A 232 1.07 15.96 5.51
N ILE A 233 0.10 16.01 6.44
CA ILE A 233 -0.75 14.86 6.76
C ILE A 233 -1.60 14.40 5.56
N GLU A 234 -1.84 15.27 4.59
CA GLU A 234 -2.48 14.93 3.30
C GLU A 234 -1.60 14.07 2.38
N LYS A 235 -0.31 13.96 2.68
CA LYS A 235 0.65 13.25 1.84
C LYS A 235 0.73 11.77 2.20
N THR A 236 0.89 10.97 1.16
CA THR A 236 1.16 9.54 1.35
C THR A 236 2.52 9.32 2.02
N LYS A 237 2.69 8.17 2.68
CA LYS A 237 4.00 7.77 3.26
C LYS A 237 5.12 7.76 2.21
N GLY A 238 4.79 7.42 0.96
CA GLY A 238 5.73 7.48 -0.16
C GLY A 238 6.18 8.91 -0.48
N GLN A 239 5.23 9.86 -0.53
CA GLN A 239 5.56 11.28 -0.73
C GLN A 239 6.39 11.84 0.41
N LEU A 240 6.03 11.54 1.67
CA LEU A 240 6.83 11.93 2.84
C LEU A 240 8.24 11.33 2.78
N THR A 241 8.37 10.06 2.36
CA THR A 241 9.68 9.42 2.16
C THR A 241 10.53 10.15 1.13
N ALA A 242 9.96 10.47 -0.04
CA ALA A 242 10.66 11.22 -1.09
C ALA A 242 11.12 12.60 -0.60
N MET A 243 10.34 13.24 0.28
CA MET A 243 10.70 14.53 0.88
C MET A 243 11.84 14.40 1.91
N VAL A 244 11.86 13.34 2.75
CA VAL A 244 12.93 13.10 3.71
C VAL A 244 14.29 13.02 3.03
N VAL A 245 14.36 12.37 1.85
CA VAL A 245 15.61 12.24 1.07
C VAL A 245 15.72 13.28 -0.05
N ASN A 246 14.86 14.32 0.00
CA ASN A 246 14.87 15.46 -0.93
C ASN A 246 14.91 15.04 -2.40
N CYS A 247 13.94 14.21 -2.81
CA CYS A 247 13.84 13.77 -4.19
C CYS A 247 13.27 14.86 -5.09
N GLU A 248 13.91 15.01 -6.26
CA GLU A 248 13.44 15.85 -7.36
C GLU A 248 13.42 15.02 -8.64
N ARG A 249 12.24 14.88 -9.24
CA ARG A 249 12.01 14.04 -10.42
C ARG A 249 12.95 14.41 -11.55
N GLN A 250 13.64 13.40 -12.07
CA GLN A 250 14.41 13.46 -13.31
C GLN A 250 13.93 12.34 -14.23
N GLU A 251 14.01 12.54 -15.53
CA GLU A 251 13.71 11.50 -16.50
C GLU A 251 14.96 10.63 -16.72
N HIS A 252 14.74 9.32 -16.79
CA HIS A 252 15.76 8.32 -17.03
C HIS A 252 15.29 7.38 -18.14
N ASP A 253 16.15 7.08 -19.10
CA ASP A 253 15.90 6.22 -20.26
C ASP A 253 16.72 4.91 -20.23
N ASP A 254 17.35 4.62 -19.08
CA ASP A 254 18.33 3.55 -18.88
C ASP A 254 17.77 2.41 -18.00
N GLU A 255 16.46 2.22 -17.93
CA GLU A 255 15.80 1.29 -17.00
C GLU A 255 16.27 -0.17 -17.08
N PHE A 256 16.81 -0.58 -18.25
CA PHE A 256 17.34 -1.92 -18.48
C PHE A 256 18.87 -2.02 -18.31
N ASP A 257 19.58 -0.92 -18.03
CA ASP A 257 21.04 -0.91 -17.90
C ASP A 257 21.47 -1.32 -16.46
N VAL A 258 20.97 -2.47 -16.05
CA VAL A 258 21.20 -3.05 -14.72
C VAL A 258 22.67 -3.46 -14.52
N THR A 259 23.22 -3.10 -13.37
CA THR A 259 24.58 -3.47 -12.97
C THR A 259 24.52 -4.65 -11.99
N PHE A 260 25.15 -5.78 -12.36
CA PHE A 260 25.33 -6.89 -11.43
C PHE A 260 26.43 -6.59 -10.43
N VAL A 261 26.17 -6.84 -9.14
CA VAL A 261 27.14 -6.54 -8.09
C VAL A 261 28.39 -7.43 -8.19
N PRO A 262 29.60 -6.88 -8.00
CA PRO A 262 30.84 -7.65 -8.17
C PRO A 262 31.03 -8.74 -7.11
N THR A 263 30.27 -8.68 -6.04
CA THR A 263 30.29 -9.67 -4.95
C THR A 263 29.46 -10.91 -5.24
N LEU A 264 28.69 -10.94 -6.32
CA LEU A 264 27.88 -12.10 -6.73
C LEU A 264 28.77 -13.25 -7.20
N LYS A 265 28.51 -14.47 -6.70
CA LYS A 265 29.22 -15.70 -7.07
C LYS A 265 28.22 -16.83 -7.28
N LEU A 266 27.77 -17.00 -8.51
CA LEU A 266 26.91 -18.09 -8.95
C LEU A 266 27.71 -19.04 -9.86
N ASP A 267 27.45 -20.33 -9.73
CA ASP A 267 28.02 -21.39 -10.55
C ASP A 267 26.90 -22.33 -11.05
N LYS A 268 26.37 -23.20 -10.19
CA LYS A 268 25.27 -24.12 -10.52
C LYS A 268 24.02 -23.42 -11.06
N TYR A 269 23.65 -22.29 -10.47
CA TYR A 269 22.46 -21.51 -10.80
C TYR A 269 22.76 -20.25 -11.63
N ALA A 270 23.91 -20.18 -12.30
CA ALA A 270 24.29 -19.06 -13.16
C ALA A 270 23.27 -18.78 -14.28
N TYR A 271 22.57 -19.83 -14.75
CA TYR A 271 21.54 -19.70 -15.79
C TYR A 271 20.39 -18.74 -15.42
N VAL A 272 20.14 -18.50 -14.12
CA VAL A 272 19.16 -17.50 -13.68
C VAL A 272 19.66 -16.09 -14.00
N LYS A 273 20.94 -15.82 -13.75
CA LYS A 273 21.58 -14.56 -14.13
C LYS A 273 21.57 -14.37 -15.65
N ASP A 274 21.86 -15.43 -16.41
CA ASP A 274 21.86 -15.41 -17.88
C ASP A 274 20.45 -15.09 -18.43
N TRP A 275 19.39 -15.57 -17.76
CA TRP A 275 18.02 -15.21 -18.10
C TRP A 275 17.76 -13.71 -17.91
N PHE A 276 18.16 -13.12 -16.79
CA PHE A 276 18.06 -11.68 -16.59
C PHE A 276 18.85 -10.90 -17.66
N GLU A 277 20.08 -11.31 -17.98
CA GLU A 277 20.89 -10.65 -19.01
C GLU A 277 20.22 -10.67 -20.38
N LYS A 278 19.53 -11.77 -20.75
CA LYS A 278 18.78 -11.87 -22.00
C LYS A 278 17.61 -10.88 -22.05
N ILE A 279 16.83 -10.75 -20.96
CA ILE A 279 15.72 -9.79 -20.86
C ILE A 279 16.23 -8.35 -20.94
N LEU A 280 17.25 -8.03 -20.16
CA LEU A 280 17.84 -6.69 -20.14
C LEU A 280 18.34 -6.26 -21.51
N LYS A 281 18.99 -7.17 -22.27
CA LYS A 281 19.42 -6.91 -23.65
C LYS A 281 18.27 -6.64 -24.62
N LYS A 282 17.10 -7.24 -24.41
CA LYS A 282 15.92 -7.01 -25.23
C LYS A 282 15.21 -5.69 -24.92
N LYS A 283 15.53 -5.06 -23.79
CA LYS A 283 14.90 -3.83 -23.28
C LYS A 283 13.38 -3.92 -23.21
N ASP A 284 12.86 -5.09 -22.80
CA ASP A 284 11.43 -5.35 -22.70
C ASP A 284 11.13 -6.28 -21.51
N TYR A 285 10.24 -5.85 -20.63
CA TYR A 285 9.82 -6.63 -19.46
C TYR A 285 9.05 -7.92 -19.82
N GLY A 286 8.46 -8.00 -21.00
CA GLY A 286 7.57 -9.08 -21.44
C GLY A 286 8.10 -10.00 -22.53
N ALA A 287 9.27 -9.76 -23.07
CA ALA A 287 9.70 -10.26 -24.40
C ALA A 287 10.34 -11.65 -24.40
N LEU A 288 10.36 -12.42 -23.34
CA LEU A 288 10.79 -13.81 -23.38
C LEU A 288 9.60 -14.75 -23.40
N ILE A 289 8.85 -14.72 -24.48
CA ILE A 289 8.00 -15.85 -24.86
C ILE A 289 8.94 -16.91 -25.43
N ASP A 290 9.24 -17.92 -24.63
CA ASP A 290 9.83 -19.13 -25.15
C ASP A 290 8.67 -19.93 -25.79
N ASP A 291 8.67 -20.02 -27.12
CA ASP A 291 7.63 -20.70 -27.92
C ASP A 291 7.64 -22.23 -27.75
N THR A 292 8.23 -22.75 -26.68
CA THR A 292 8.21 -24.18 -26.42
C THR A 292 6.79 -24.65 -26.06
N PRO A 293 6.33 -25.81 -26.55
CA PRO A 293 4.98 -26.35 -26.26
C PRO A 293 4.70 -26.52 -24.77
N GLU A 294 5.73 -26.76 -23.97
CA GLU A 294 5.65 -26.94 -22.51
C GLU A 294 5.26 -25.67 -21.76
N ASN A 295 5.48 -24.53 -22.38
CA ASN A 295 5.23 -23.21 -21.83
C ASN A 295 3.86 -22.60 -22.16
N LYS A 296 3.00 -23.33 -22.88
CA LYS A 296 1.66 -22.85 -23.26
C LYS A 296 0.66 -22.69 -22.10
N TYR A 297 0.94 -23.29 -20.95
CA TYR A 297 0.02 -23.32 -19.82
C TYR A 297 0.73 -22.95 -18.52
N ILE A 298 0.95 -21.67 -18.27
CA ILE A 298 1.30 -21.22 -16.92
C ILE A 298 0.03 -20.78 -16.22
N LEU A 299 -0.22 -21.48 -15.10
CA LEU A 299 -1.26 -21.13 -14.16
C LEU A 299 -0.76 -19.95 -13.30
N ASP A 300 -1.27 -18.75 -13.55
CA ASP A 300 -1.18 -17.68 -12.55
C ASP A 300 -2.21 -17.99 -11.45
N ARG A 301 -1.72 -18.47 -10.30
CA ARG A 301 -2.53 -18.77 -9.10
C ARG A 301 -3.78 -19.63 -9.35
N GLY A 302 -3.69 -20.61 -10.23
CA GLY A 302 -4.81 -21.51 -10.51
C GLY A 302 -5.87 -20.96 -11.47
N ARG A 303 -5.62 -19.83 -12.14
CA ARG A 303 -6.47 -19.33 -13.24
C ARG A 303 -5.80 -19.60 -14.58
N GLN A 304 -6.60 -20.07 -15.55
CA GLN A 304 -6.19 -19.98 -16.96
C GLN A 304 -6.17 -18.51 -17.39
N VAL A 305 -5.00 -17.95 -17.60
CA VAL A 305 -4.84 -16.60 -18.14
C VAL A 305 -4.89 -16.68 -19.66
N LYS A 306 -5.66 -15.80 -20.30
CA LYS A 306 -5.73 -15.73 -21.77
C LYS A 306 -4.34 -15.42 -22.37
N GLU A 307 -4.06 -15.98 -23.52
CA GLU A 307 -2.75 -15.89 -24.22
C GLU A 307 -2.27 -14.45 -24.46
N SER A 308 -3.20 -13.48 -24.60
CA SER A 308 -2.93 -12.05 -24.73
C SER A 308 -2.48 -11.32 -23.43
N GLU A 309 -2.64 -11.98 -22.27
CA GLU A 309 -2.28 -11.44 -20.95
C GLU A 309 -0.95 -12.01 -20.42
N LYS A 310 -0.32 -12.88 -21.20
CA LYS A 310 0.93 -13.59 -20.86
C LYS A 310 2.17 -12.79 -21.24
N SER A 311 2.31 -11.58 -20.74
CA SER A 311 3.63 -10.99 -20.69
C SER A 311 4.41 -11.66 -19.55
N ARG A 312 5.29 -12.61 -19.88
CA ARG A 312 6.09 -13.32 -18.88
C ARG A 312 7.20 -12.44 -18.36
N THR A 313 6.88 -11.73 -17.31
CA THR A 313 7.85 -10.96 -16.53
C THR A 313 8.60 -11.83 -15.51
N THR A 314 8.36 -13.16 -15.49
CA THR A 314 8.88 -14.07 -14.47
C THR A 314 9.48 -15.34 -15.06
N PHE A 315 10.50 -15.85 -14.39
CA PHE A 315 11.17 -17.12 -14.68
C PHE A 315 10.96 -18.09 -13.52
N GLU A 316 10.43 -19.27 -13.83
CA GLU A 316 10.18 -20.32 -12.84
C GLU A 316 11.18 -21.44 -13.01
N THR A 317 11.77 -21.87 -11.90
CA THR A 317 12.72 -22.98 -11.87
C THR A 317 12.81 -23.59 -10.47
N VAL A 318 13.43 -24.76 -10.37
CA VAL A 318 13.63 -25.46 -9.09
C VAL A 318 15.02 -25.17 -8.55
N ILE A 319 15.09 -24.59 -7.34
CA ILE A 319 16.34 -24.29 -6.62
C ILE A 319 16.39 -25.13 -5.34
N ALA A 320 17.42 -25.93 -5.17
CA ALA A 320 17.60 -26.82 -4.02
C ALA A 320 16.34 -27.64 -3.67
N GLY A 321 15.64 -28.14 -4.68
CA GLY A 321 14.42 -28.93 -4.55
C GLY A 321 13.11 -28.15 -4.36
N VAL A 322 13.16 -26.81 -4.29
CA VAL A 322 12.03 -25.93 -4.07
C VAL A 322 11.71 -25.14 -5.35
N PRO A 323 10.44 -25.09 -5.82
CA PRO A 323 10.05 -24.21 -6.91
C PRO A 323 10.22 -22.74 -6.54
N HIS A 324 10.83 -21.98 -7.44
CA HIS A 324 11.12 -20.56 -7.27
C HIS A 324 10.64 -19.75 -8.47
N GLN A 325 10.25 -18.51 -8.20
CA GLN A 325 9.89 -17.53 -9.19
C GLN A 325 10.84 -16.34 -9.10
N PHE A 326 11.49 -16.01 -10.22
CA PHE A 326 12.37 -14.85 -10.40
C PHE A 326 11.69 -13.82 -11.28
N GLY A 327 11.96 -12.54 -11.06
CA GLY A 327 11.36 -11.45 -11.85
C GLY A 327 11.67 -10.07 -11.28
N TRP A 328 10.75 -9.14 -11.47
CA TRP A 328 10.92 -7.72 -11.14
C TRP A 328 10.44 -7.39 -9.71
N GLY A 329 10.67 -8.28 -8.77
CA GLY A 329 10.26 -8.17 -7.37
C GLY A 329 11.23 -8.88 -6.42
N GLY A 330 10.70 -9.38 -5.31
CA GLY A 330 11.45 -10.22 -4.37
C GLY A 330 11.59 -11.66 -4.84
N LEU A 331 12.57 -12.38 -4.32
CA LEU A 331 12.69 -13.82 -4.52
C LEU A 331 11.59 -14.54 -3.73
N HIS A 332 10.84 -15.42 -4.42
CA HIS A 332 9.83 -16.24 -3.77
C HIS A 332 10.00 -17.70 -4.16
N GLY A 333 10.04 -18.56 -3.16
CA GLY A 333 10.11 -20.00 -3.35
C GLY A 333 9.50 -20.72 -2.15
N ALA A 334 8.66 -21.71 -2.40
CA ALA A 334 8.04 -22.56 -1.40
C ALA A 334 7.69 -23.93 -1.98
N PRO A 335 7.62 -25.01 -1.16
CA PRO A 335 7.11 -26.30 -1.59
C PRO A 335 5.70 -26.18 -2.17
N VAL A 336 5.40 -27.03 -3.18
CA VAL A 336 4.08 -27.05 -3.84
C VAL A 336 2.96 -27.44 -2.87
N ASN A 337 3.24 -28.43 -2.01
CA ASN A 337 2.29 -28.90 -1.01
C ASN A 337 2.53 -28.26 0.34
N PRO A 338 1.46 -28.09 1.16
CA PRO A 338 1.63 -27.66 2.53
C PRO A 338 2.59 -28.55 3.31
N ILE A 339 3.45 -27.94 4.13
CA ILE A 339 4.44 -28.65 4.94
C ILE A 339 4.25 -28.40 6.43
N HIS A 340 4.61 -29.41 7.21
CA HIS A 340 4.78 -29.32 8.65
C HIS A 340 6.14 -29.94 8.99
N VAL A 341 7.13 -29.09 9.29
CA VAL A 341 8.51 -29.53 9.51
C VAL A 341 8.95 -29.16 10.92
N THR A 342 9.68 -30.09 11.54
CA THR A 342 10.35 -29.91 12.84
C THR A 342 11.83 -30.27 12.70
N GLY A 343 12.62 -29.89 13.69
CA GLY A 343 14.06 -30.15 13.73
C GLY A 343 14.88 -28.89 13.80
N LYS A 344 16.16 -29.00 13.48
CA LYS A 344 17.10 -27.87 13.55
C LYS A 344 16.98 -27.00 12.31
N MET A 345 16.27 -25.89 12.48
CA MET A 345 15.97 -24.93 11.40
C MET A 345 16.44 -23.54 11.76
N TYR A 346 16.68 -22.72 10.73
CA TYR A 346 17.02 -21.30 10.86
C TYR A 346 16.16 -20.46 9.93
N HIS A 347 15.64 -19.36 10.48
CA HIS A 347 15.17 -18.22 9.72
C HIS A 347 16.37 -17.28 9.54
N ALA A 348 16.91 -17.28 8.34
CA ALA A 348 18.06 -16.47 7.95
C ALA A 348 17.58 -15.24 7.19
N ASP A 349 17.57 -14.08 7.87
CA ASP A 349 16.99 -12.83 7.36
C ASP A 349 18.06 -11.75 7.21
N VAL A 350 18.08 -11.09 6.03
CA VAL A 350 19.05 -10.01 5.76
C VAL A 350 18.57 -8.71 6.38
N THR A 351 19.37 -8.16 7.27
CA THR A 351 19.03 -6.94 8.01
C THR A 351 18.80 -5.77 7.08
N SER A 352 17.54 -5.30 7.01
CA SER A 352 17.15 -4.16 6.16
C SER A 352 17.66 -4.32 4.72
N TYR A 353 17.34 -5.43 4.08
CA TYR A 353 17.98 -5.90 2.85
C TYR A 353 18.12 -4.81 1.78
N TYR A 354 17.00 -4.33 1.25
CA TYR A 354 16.99 -3.32 0.18
C TYR A 354 17.66 -2.00 0.62
N PRO A 355 17.37 -1.43 1.81
CA PRO A 355 18.11 -0.28 2.29
C PRO A 355 19.63 -0.49 2.40
N SER A 356 20.06 -1.68 2.86
CA SER A 356 21.47 -2.02 2.94
C SER A 356 22.14 -2.08 1.56
N MET A 357 21.42 -2.62 0.55
CA MET A 357 21.89 -2.64 -0.84
C MET A 357 21.96 -1.24 -1.44
N MET A 358 20.97 -0.39 -1.18
CA MET A 358 20.96 1.01 -1.63
C MET A 358 22.20 1.76 -1.14
N ILE A 359 22.61 1.52 0.11
CA ILE A 359 23.78 2.16 0.70
C ILE A 359 25.07 1.50 0.19
N LYS A 360 25.16 0.16 0.25
CA LYS A 360 26.38 -0.59 -0.02
C LYS A 360 26.79 -0.57 -1.50
N TYR A 361 25.81 -0.68 -2.39
CA TYR A 361 26.03 -0.76 -3.83
C TYR A 361 25.61 0.51 -4.59
N HIS A 362 25.27 1.57 -3.87
CA HIS A 362 24.85 2.86 -4.44
C HIS A 362 23.60 2.76 -5.33
N PHE A 363 22.63 1.94 -4.91
CA PHE A 363 21.36 1.75 -5.62
C PHE A 363 20.22 2.64 -5.12
N LEU A 364 20.53 3.66 -4.31
CA LEU A 364 19.56 4.69 -3.98
C LEU A 364 19.16 5.45 -5.26
N THR A 365 17.92 5.91 -5.33
CA THR A 365 17.48 6.73 -6.47
C THR A 365 18.41 7.91 -6.73
N ARG A 366 18.77 8.13 -7.99
CA ARG A 366 19.58 9.27 -8.45
C ARG A 366 18.84 10.61 -8.36
N ASN A 367 17.52 10.55 -8.13
CA ASN A 367 16.67 11.72 -7.90
C ASN A 367 16.85 12.33 -6.52
N SER A 368 17.52 11.67 -5.58
CA SER A 368 17.83 12.23 -4.27
C SER A 368 18.92 13.31 -4.36
N LYS A 369 18.62 14.51 -3.87
CA LYS A 369 19.60 15.60 -3.75
C LYS A 369 20.48 15.48 -2.50
N THR A 370 20.06 14.67 -1.53
CA THR A 370 20.76 14.46 -0.26
C THR A 370 20.84 12.95 0.06
N PRO A 371 21.58 12.15 -0.75
CA PRO A 371 21.66 10.70 -0.57
C PRO A 371 22.26 10.30 0.79
N GLU A 372 23.11 11.14 1.39
CA GLU A 372 23.68 10.97 2.73
C GLU A 372 22.57 10.93 3.81
N LYS A 373 21.48 11.64 3.60
CA LYS A 373 20.33 11.64 4.53
C LYS A 373 19.71 10.25 4.66
N PHE A 374 19.65 9.49 3.58
CA PHE A 374 19.16 8.11 3.64
C PHE A 374 20.04 7.24 4.54
N LYS A 375 21.36 7.43 4.46
CA LYS A 375 22.30 6.71 5.34
C LYS A 375 22.15 7.14 6.81
N GLU A 376 21.96 8.42 7.09
CA GLU A 376 21.66 8.91 8.45
C GLU A 376 20.39 8.28 9.02
N VAL A 377 19.31 8.21 8.23
CA VAL A 377 18.05 7.54 8.60
C VAL A 377 18.30 6.06 8.94
N TYR A 378 19.12 5.38 8.13
CA TYR A 378 19.50 3.98 8.35
C TYR A 378 20.28 3.81 9.64
N ASP A 379 21.35 4.59 9.84
CA ASP A 379 22.22 4.50 11.00
C ASP A 379 21.46 4.81 12.29
N THR A 380 20.60 5.83 12.27
CA THR A 380 19.73 6.20 13.40
C THR A 380 18.78 5.05 13.76
N ARG A 381 18.12 4.45 12.75
CA ARG A 381 17.27 3.29 13.00
C ARG A 381 18.01 2.13 13.64
N VAL A 382 19.21 1.82 13.13
CA VAL A 382 20.03 0.72 13.65
C VAL A 382 20.41 0.97 15.11
N ALA A 383 20.80 2.21 15.44
CA ALA A 383 21.15 2.60 16.81
C ALA A 383 19.94 2.48 17.75
N LEU A 384 18.76 3.01 17.35
CA LEU A 384 17.53 2.93 18.12
C LEU A 384 17.07 1.47 18.32
N LYS A 385 17.17 0.64 17.27
CA LYS A 385 16.86 -0.80 17.36
C LYS A 385 17.76 -1.51 18.38
N LYS A 386 19.07 -1.25 18.35
CA LYS A 386 20.04 -1.80 19.32
C LYS A 386 19.75 -1.34 20.75
N ALA A 387 19.29 -0.11 20.92
CA ALA A 387 18.90 0.46 22.22
C ALA A 387 17.52 -0.04 22.71
N GLY A 388 16.82 -0.91 21.96
CA GLY A 388 15.49 -1.42 22.33
C GLY A 388 14.34 -0.40 22.18
N LYS A 389 14.59 0.75 21.58
CA LYS A 389 13.65 1.86 21.42
C LYS A 389 12.69 1.64 20.25
N LYS A 390 11.76 0.68 20.42
CA LYS A 390 10.87 0.20 19.34
C LYS A 390 9.98 1.30 18.75
N LYS A 391 9.41 2.18 19.60
CA LYS A 391 8.52 3.26 19.16
C LYS A 391 9.30 4.34 18.39
N GLU A 392 10.44 4.77 18.91
CA GLU A 392 11.27 5.82 18.30
C GLU A 392 11.86 5.40 16.95
N GLN A 393 12.15 4.10 16.73
CA GLN A 393 12.68 3.60 15.46
C GLN A 393 11.62 3.44 14.36
N ALA A 394 10.33 3.46 14.69
CA ALA A 394 9.25 3.13 13.76
C ALA A 394 9.19 4.07 12.54
N PRO A 395 9.23 5.42 12.67
CA PRO A 395 9.20 6.30 11.52
C PRO A 395 10.39 6.09 10.57
N TYR A 396 11.59 5.86 11.11
CA TYR A 396 12.78 5.55 10.29
C TYR A 396 12.61 4.23 9.52
N LYS A 397 12.01 3.22 10.15
CA LYS A 397 11.70 1.94 9.47
C LYS A 397 10.75 2.15 8.30
N ILE A 398 9.74 3.00 8.44
CA ILE A 398 8.78 3.29 7.38
C ILE A 398 9.49 3.96 6.19
N ILE A 399 10.31 4.98 6.43
CA ILE A 399 11.09 5.66 5.39
C ILE A 399 11.95 4.66 4.61
N LEU A 400 12.72 3.84 5.32
CA LEU A 400 13.62 2.86 4.69
C LEU A 400 12.86 1.83 3.85
N ASN A 401 11.75 1.30 4.37
CA ASN A 401 10.97 0.27 3.67
C ASN A 401 10.20 0.84 2.46
N SER A 402 9.75 2.10 2.54
CA SER A 402 9.02 2.76 1.46
C SER A 402 9.91 3.12 0.29
N GLN A 403 11.23 3.29 0.51
CA GLN A 403 12.15 3.81 -0.50
C GLN A 403 12.17 2.98 -1.79
N TYR A 404 12.20 1.64 -1.69
CA TYR A 404 12.14 0.78 -2.87
C TYR A 404 10.85 0.98 -3.67
N GLY A 405 9.71 1.00 -2.97
CA GLY A 405 8.41 1.18 -3.60
C GLY A 405 8.30 2.49 -4.38
N ILE A 406 8.74 3.60 -3.79
CA ILE A 406 8.70 4.91 -4.45
C ILE A 406 9.73 5.05 -5.58
N THR A 407 10.84 4.33 -5.52
CA THR A 407 11.83 4.27 -6.60
C THR A 407 11.26 3.56 -7.84
N LYS A 408 10.34 2.63 -7.65
CA LYS A 408 9.64 1.88 -8.71
C LYS A 408 8.36 2.56 -9.20
N ASP A 409 7.76 3.45 -8.41
CA ASP A 409 6.50 4.10 -8.73
C ASP A 409 6.70 5.25 -9.73
N LYS A 410 6.16 5.08 -10.94
CA LYS A 410 6.25 6.06 -12.04
C LYS A 410 5.67 7.45 -11.73
N TYR A 411 4.84 7.58 -10.69
CA TYR A 411 4.27 8.86 -10.26
C TYR A 411 5.07 9.51 -9.12
N SER A 412 6.06 8.83 -8.58
CA SER A 412 6.90 9.32 -7.49
C SER A 412 7.97 10.30 -7.97
N GLN A 413 8.31 11.27 -7.11
CA GLN A 413 9.50 12.11 -7.29
C GLN A 413 10.81 11.31 -7.23
N ALA A 414 10.78 10.14 -6.61
CA ALA A 414 11.92 9.24 -6.48
C ALA A 414 12.03 8.21 -7.62
N TYR A 415 11.15 8.27 -8.64
CA TYR A 415 11.11 7.25 -9.71
C TYR A 415 12.45 7.14 -10.44
N ASP A 416 13.06 5.97 -10.35
CA ASP A 416 14.33 5.63 -10.96
C ASP A 416 14.34 4.12 -11.27
N PRO A 417 13.79 3.71 -12.41
CA PRO A 417 13.51 2.31 -12.70
C PRO A 417 14.76 1.44 -12.76
N VAL A 418 15.91 1.93 -13.24
CA VAL A 418 17.14 1.13 -13.24
C VAL A 418 17.60 0.83 -11.81
N GLN A 419 17.50 1.79 -10.88
CA GLN A 419 17.87 1.54 -9.50
C GLN A 419 16.90 0.57 -8.81
N ALA A 420 15.61 0.65 -9.11
CA ALA A 420 14.65 -0.35 -8.65
C ALA A 420 14.99 -1.76 -9.19
N ASN A 421 15.36 -1.86 -10.46
CA ASN A 421 15.77 -3.11 -11.11
C ASN A 421 17.10 -3.62 -10.54
N ASN A 422 18.08 -2.75 -10.32
CA ASN A 422 19.35 -3.09 -9.63
C ASN A 422 19.09 -3.76 -8.28
N ILE A 423 18.18 -3.19 -7.48
CA ILE A 423 17.87 -3.70 -6.14
C ILE A 423 17.21 -5.09 -6.23
N CYS A 424 16.13 -5.22 -7.01
CA CYS A 424 15.37 -6.47 -7.02
C CYS A 424 16.10 -7.62 -7.68
N ILE A 425 16.81 -7.38 -8.78
CA ILE A 425 17.57 -8.43 -9.50
C ILE A 425 18.77 -8.89 -8.66
N ASN A 426 19.62 -7.97 -8.22
CA ASN A 426 20.76 -8.35 -7.40
C ASN A 426 20.35 -8.94 -6.06
N GLY A 427 19.23 -8.48 -5.48
CA GLY A 427 18.67 -9.07 -4.26
C GLY A 427 18.32 -10.54 -4.43
N GLN A 428 17.61 -10.89 -5.49
CA GLN A 428 17.29 -12.29 -5.81
C GLN A 428 18.55 -13.11 -6.03
N LEU A 429 19.50 -12.60 -6.81
CA LEU A 429 20.74 -13.33 -7.16
C LEU A 429 21.68 -13.51 -5.96
N LEU A 430 21.76 -12.54 -5.03
CA LEU A 430 22.57 -12.67 -3.82
C LEU A 430 22.00 -13.70 -2.83
N LEU A 431 20.67 -13.81 -2.73
CA LEU A 431 20.04 -14.90 -1.95
C LEU A 431 20.24 -16.25 -2.63
N LEU A 432 20.16 -16.30 -3.95
CA LEU A 432 20.42 -17.50 -4.74
C LEU A 432 21.87 -17.99 -4.56
N ASP A 433 22.85 -17.07 -4.54
CA ASP A 433 24.26 -17.35 -4.22
C ASP A 433 24.40 -17.98 -2.82
N LEU A 434 23.68 -17.46 -1.83
CA LEU A 434 23.70 -18.05 -0.48
C LEU A 434 23.10 -19.47 -0.47
N ILE A 435 21.97 -19.67 -1.14
CA ILE A 435 21.34 -21.00 -1.27
C ILE A 435 22.30 -21.99 -1.93
N GLU A 436 22.93 -21.60 -3.03
CA GLU A 436 23.89 -22.44 -3.76
C GLU A 436 25.06 -22.87 -2.86
N LYS A 437 25.64 -21.96 -2.07
CA LYS A 437 26.75 -22.28 -1.16
C LYS A 437 26.30 -23.21 -0.03
N LEU A 438 25.11 -22.99 0.53
CA LEU A 438 24.55 -23.87 1.56
C LEU A 438 24.32 -25.27 1.01
N GLU A 439 23.67 -25.39 -0.16
CA GLU A 439 23.43 -26.67 -0.83
C GLU A 439 24.76 -27.41 -1.13
N TYR A 440 25.72 -26.72 -1.71
CA TYR A 440 26.99 -27.31 -2.08
C TYR A 440 27.79 -27.82 -0.88
N ARG A 441 27.91 -27.02 0.21
CA ARG A 441 28.77 -27.32 1.36
C ARG A 441 28.14 -28.30 2.37
N LEU A 442 26.81 -28.30 2.48
CA LEU A 442 26.07 -29.17 3.40
C LEU A 442 25.57 -30.45 2.72
N GLY A 443 25.35 -30.44 1.40
CA GLY A 443 24.88 -31.62 0.65
C GLY A 443 23.56 -32.17 1.20
N ASN A 444 23.49 -33.45 1.46
CA ASN A 444 22.32 -34.14 2.01
C ASN A 444 21.95 -33.75 3.45
N ARG A 445 22.71 -32.88 4.08
CA ARG A 445 22.45 -32.31 5.42
C ARG A 445 21.76 -30.95 5.36
N PHE A 446 21.32 -30.51 4.16
CA PHE A 446 20.65 -29.26 3.89
C PHE A 446 19.31 -29.49 3.22
N GLU A 447 18.30 -28.79 3.67
CA GLU A 447 16.99 -28.72 3.06
C GLU A 447 16.53 -27.26 3.04
N LEU A 448 16.26 -26.73 1.84
CA LEU A 448 15.62 -25.42 1.69
C LEU A 448 14.12 -25.59 1.89
N LEU A 449 13.51 -24.79 2.77
CA LEU A 449 12.08 -24.84 3.02
C LEU A 449 11.33 -23.64 2.39
N GLN A 450 11.97 -22.46 2.40
CA GLN A 450 11.37 -21.26 1.84
C GLN A 450 12.44 -20.22 1.50
N SER A 451 12.16 -19.41 0.47
CA SER A 451 12.78 -18.09 0.29
C SER A 451 11.69 -17.04 0.11
N ASN A 452 11.84 -15.88 0.76
CA ASN A 452 10.86 -14.81 0.70
C ASN A 452 11.56 -13.47 0.82
N THR A 453 11.69 -12.79 -0.32
CA THR A 453 12.20 -11.42 -0.53
C THR A 453 13.56 -11.14 0.10
N ASP A 454 13.70 -11.23 1.42
CA ASP A 454 14.86 -10.81 2.22
C ASP A 454 15.43 -11.92 3.12
N GLY A 455 14.86 -13.12 3.06
CA GLY A 455 15.27 -14.22 3.91
C GLY A 455 15.04 -15.62 3.36
N LEU A 456 15.63 -16.57 4.05
CA LEU A 456 15.54 -18.00 3.77
C LEU A 456 15.10 -18.74 5.03
N ILE A 457 14.34 -19.82 4.83
CA ILE A 457 14.12 -20.81 5.87
C ILE A 457 14.78 -22.09 5.44
N VAL A 458 15.71 -22.53 6.27
CA VAL A 458 16.54 -23.70 6.00
C VAL A 458 16.48 -24.68 7.16
N LYS A 459 16.49 -25.97 6.85
CA LYS A 459 16.72 -27.04 7.81
C LYS A 459 18.08 -27.65 7.59
N ILE A 460 18.79 -27.94 8.67
CA ILE A 460 20.07 -28.62 8.63
C ILE A 460 20.07 -29.85 9.52
N ALA A 461 21.01 -30.75 9.31
CA ALA A 461 21.16 -31.92 10.19
C ALA A 461 21.46 -31.46 11.64
N GLU A 462 20.98 -32.24 12.61
CA GLU A 462 21.04 -31.94 14.05
C GLU A 462 22.41 -32.29 14.65
N ASP A 463 23.50 -31.98 13.95
CA ASP A 463 24.86 -32.18 14.39
C ASP A 463 25.64 -30.85 14.45
N GLU A 464 26.67 -30.83 15.29
CA GLU A 464 27.52 -29.64 15.52
C GLU A 464 28.32 -29.26 14.27
N LYS A 465 28.70 -30.23 13.45
CA LYS A 465 29.46 -29.98 12.22
C LYS A 465 28.62 -29.23 11.20
N SER A 466 27.35 -29.61 11.01
CA SER A 466 26.43 -28.94 10.10
C SER A 466 26.19 -27.51 10.55
N GLU A 467 26.03 -27.26 11.84
CA GLU A 467 25.86 -25.92 12.37
C GLU A 467 27.11 -25.05 12.14
N LYS A 468 28.29 -25.57 12.41
CA LYS A 468 29.56 -24.86 12.15
C LYS A 468 29.69 -24.49 10.67
N ILE A 469 29.36 -25.41 9.76
CA ILE A 469 29.41 -25.16 8.32
C ILE A 469 28.41 -24.08 7.95
N PHE A 470 27.16 -24.18 8.40
CA PHE A 470 26.09 -23.16 8.15
C PHE A 470 26.55 -21.77 8.60
N ARG A 471 26.99 -21.62 9.86
CA ARG A 471 27.44 -20.35 10.41
C ARG A 471 28.67 -19.79 9.67
N HIS A 472 29.58 -20.65 9.25
CA HIS A 472 30.73 -20.24 8.45
C HIS A 472 30.33 -19.68 7.08
N ILE A 473 29.41 -20.36 6.38
CA ILE A 473 28.92 -19.91 5.08
C ILE A 473 28.20 -18.56 5.20
N VAL A 474 27.32 -18.43 6.19
CA VAL A 474 26.60 -17.16 6.47
C VAL A 474 27.62 -16.04 6.72
N LYS A 475 28.63 -16.29 7.54
CA LYS A 475 29.70 -15.31 7.83
C LYS A 475 30.47 -14.94 6.56
N GLU A 476 30.93 -15.94 5.78
CA GLU A 476 31.64 -15.71 4.52
C GLU A 476 30.80 -14.87 3.53
N TRP A 477 29.51 -15.16 3.43
CA TRP A 477 28.61 -14.40 2.59
C TRP A 477 28.47 -12.95 3.07
N CYS A 478 28.25 -12.73 4.38
CA CYS A 478 28.20 -11.40 4.98
C CYS A 478 29.50 -10.61 4.77
N ASP A 479 30.64 -11.21 5.02
CA ASP A 479 31.97 -10.57 4.87
C ASP A 479 32.22 -10.15 3.41
N ARG A 480 31.81 -10.99 2.45
CA ARG A 480 32.00 -10.76 1.02
C ARG A 480 31.02 -9.71 0.48
N THR A 481 29.74 -9.79 0.85
CA THR A 481 28.71 -8.90 0.34
C THR A 481 28.65 -7.56 1.07
N GLY A 482 29.13 -7.52 2.32
CA GLY A 482 28.99 -6.40 3.22
C GLY A 482 27.57 -6.19 3.74
N LEU A 483 26.71 -7.20 3.57
CA LEU A 483 25.33 -7.20 4.07
C LEU A 483 25.26 -8.00 5.37
N GLY A 484 24.46 -7.52 6.32
CA GLY A 484 24.24 -8.24 7.58
C GLY A 484 23.13 -9.26 7.47
N LEU A 485 23.36 -10.49 7.95
CA LEU A 485 22.34 -11.54 7.98
C LEU A 485 22.22 -12.10 9.39
N GLY A 486 21.00 -12.07 9.95
CA GLY A 486 20.64 -12.75 11.19
C GLY A 486 20.19 -14.19 10.90
N ALA A 487 20.37 -15.08 11.84
CA ALA A 487 19.89 -16.46 11.73
C ALA A 487 19.30 -16.90 13.07
N ASP A 488 17.99 -16.82 13.16
CA ASP A 488 17.22 -17.17 14.35
C ASP A 488 16.81 -18.64 14.29
N GLY A 489 17.03 -19.37 15.39
CA GLY A 489 16.69 -20.79 15.47
C GLY A 489 15.18 -21.01 15.53
N LEU A 490 14.67 -21.89 14.67
CA LEU A 490 13.29 -22.32 14.62
C LEU A 490 13.13 -23.77 15.11
N LYS A 491 12.05 -24.04 15.86
CA LYS A 491 11.61 -25.38 16.26
C LYS A 491 10.70 -26.05 15.28
N ARG A 492 9.82 -25.27 14.67
CA ARG A 492 8.73 -25.75 13.84
C ARG A 492 8.32 -24.72 12.79
N ILE A 493 7.98 -25.20 11.62
CA ILE A 493 7.27 -24.43 10.60
C ILE A 493 6.02 -25.20 10.17
N ILE A 494 4.90 -24.51 10.08
CA ILE A 494 3.68 -24.94 9.42
C ILE A 494 3.45 -23.97 8.29
N GLN A 495 3.48 -24.43 7.06
CA GLN A 495 3.42 -23.55 5.88
C GLN A 495 2.45 -24.13 4.86
N LYS A 496 1.53 -23.30 4.39
CA LYS A 496 0.62 -23.58 3.29
C LYS A 496 1.23 -23.12 1.95
N ASP A 497 1.76 -21.93 1.92
CA ASP A 497 2.40 -21.30 0.77
C ASP A 497 3.43 -20.24 1.24
N VAL A 498 4.08 -19.55 0.31
CA VAL A 498 5.13 -18.55 0.61
C VAL A 498 4.67 -17.40 1.50
N ASN A 499 3.37 -17.08 1.54
CA ASN A 499 2.79 -15.99 2.30
C ASN A 499 1.97 -16.44 3.53
N SER A 500 1.64 -17.74 3.59
CA SER A 500 0.75 -18.32 4.61
C SER A 500 1.52 -19.36 5.43
N TYR A 501 2.13 -18.93 6.52
CA TYR A 501 2.95 -19.77 7.39
C TYR A 501 2.96 -19.32 8.85
N ILE A 502 3.30 -20.24 9.73
CA ILE A 502 3.51 -20.01 11.18
C ILE A 502 4.88 -20.56 11.56
N PHE A 503 5.69 -19.74 12.22
CA PHE A 503 6.98 -20.13 12.81
C PHE A 503 6.90 -20.22 14.31
N LEU A 504 7.61 -21.20 14.87
CA LEU A 504 7.87 -21.32 16.29
C LEU A 504 9.36 -21.20 16.55
N PHE A 505 9.77 -20.08 17.13
CA PHE A 505 11.15 -19.83 17.49
C PHE A 505 11.57 -20.64 18.72
N ASN A 506 12.86 -20.92 18.85
CA ASN A 506 13.41 -21.69 19.97
C ASN A 506 13.18 -21.03 21.35
N ASN A 507 13.12 -19.70 21.40
CA ASN A 507 12.99 -18.89 22.60
C ASN A 507 11.61 -18.23 22.75
N ASP A 508 10.57 -18.75 22.09
CA ASP A 508 9.26 -18.12 22.08
C ASP A 508 8.51 -18.39 23.39
N LEU A 509 8.61 -17.43 24.32
CA LEU A 509 7.83 -17.40 25.56
C LEU A 509 6.33 -17.26 25.26
N THR A 510 5.98 -16.59 24.17
CA THR A 510 4.59 -16.37 23.73
C THR A 510 3.91 -17.68 23.39
N PHE A 511 4.65 -18.62 22.78
CA PHE A 511 4.09 -19.93 22.45
C PHE A 511 3.82 -20.79 23.67
N LYS A 512 4.75 -20.81 24.64
CA LYS A 512 4.52 -21.52 25.92
C LYS A 512 3.32 -20.96 26.67
N LEU A 513 3.09 -19.66 26.57
CA LEU A 513 1.90 -19.01 27.12
C LEU A 513 0.65 -19.38 26.30
N PHE A 514 0.75 -19.42 24.98
CA PHE A 514 -0.33 -19.84 24.08
C PHE A 514 -0.76 -21.29 24.34
N GLU A 515 0.18 -22.24 24.44
CA GLU A 515 -0.16 -23.64 24.78
C GLU A 515 -0.96 -23.74 26.08
N LYS A 516 -0.54 -23.02 27.13
CA LYS A 516 -1.26 -22.98 28.42
C LYS A 516 -2.63 -22.29 28.34
N ILE A 517 -2.77 -21.31 27.47
CA ILE A 517 -4.04 -20.61 27.25
C ILE A 517 -4.96 -21.46 26.38
N HIS A 518 -4.44 -22.10 25.35
CA HIS A 518 -5.19 -22.95 24.45
C HIS A 518 -5.74 -24.20 25.15
N GLU A 519 -5.05 -24.74 26.16
CA GLU A 519 -5.57 -25.78 27.04
C GLU A 519 -6.85 -25.35 27.77
N LYS A 520 -6.96 -24.07 28.17
CA LYS A 520 -8.12 -23.50 28.86
C LYS A 520 -9.18 -22.92 27.90
N PHE A 521 -8.71 -22.42 26.73
CA PHE A 521 -9.52 -21.73 25.73
C PHE A 521 -9.20 -22.30 24.34
N PRO A 522 -9.85 -23.38 23.91
CA PRO A 522 -9.56 -24.05 22.64
C PRO A 522 -9.71 -23.18 21.38
N ASN A 523 -10.44 -22.08 21.48
CA ASN A 523 -10.62 -21.11 20.38
C ASN A 523 -9.53 -20.03 20.31
N ALA A 524 -8.60 -20.02 21.27
CA ALA A 524 -7.50 -19.06 21.26
C ALA A 524 -6.62 -19.21 20.02
N ARG A 525 -6.21 -18.10 19.43
CA ARG A 525 -5.35 -18.03 18.24
C ARG A 525 -4.31 -16.92 18.39
N ILE A 526 -3.21 -17.04 17.68
CA ILE A 526 -2.19 -15.99 17.61
C ILE A 526 -2.50 -15.14 16.36
N VAL A 527 -2.69 -13.83 16.58
CA VAL A 527 -2.89 -12.84 15.52
C VAL A 527 -1.83 -11.76 15.69
N ASN A 528 -0.98 -11.55 14.68
CA ASN A 528 0.11 -10.55 14.73
C ASN A 528 1.06 -10.68 15.95
N GLY A 529 1.29 -11.91 16.43
CA GLY A 529 2.15 -12.17 17.58
C GLY A 529 1.46 -11.97 18.95
N GLU A 530 0.18 -11.64 18.99
CA GLU A 530 -0.65 -11.51 20.17
C GLU A 530 -1.64 -12.69 20.27
N ILE A 531 -1.92 -13.12 21.51
CA ILE A 531 -2.89 -14.19 21.75
C ILE A 531 -4.28 -13.56 21.86
N VAL A 532 -5.16 -13.99 20.94
CA VAL A 532 -6.58 -13.60 20.92
C VAL A 532 -7.40 -14.80 21.38
N ILE A 533 -8.26 -14.60 22.38
CA ILE A 533 -9.13 -15.64 22.98
C ILE A 533 -10.53 -15.54 22.38
#